data_295caaf5ac6eb6a02b59ab67d0ebf4d8
#
_entry.id   295caaf5ac6eb6a02b59ab67d0ebf4d8
#
_cell.length_a   1.000
_cell.length_b   1.000
_cell.length_c   1.000
_cell.angle_alpha   90.00
_cell.angle_beta   90.00
_cell.angle_gamma   90.00
#
_symmetry.space_group_name_H-M   'P 1'
#
loop_
_entity.id
_entity.type
_entity.pdbx_description
1 polymer ?
#
loop_
_entity_poly.entity_id
_entity_poly.type
_entity_poly.pdbx_seq_one_letter_code
_entity_poly.pdbx_strand_id
1 'polypeptide(L)'
;MLLYNDNFPLRNIEDSNDVFQKRRCEVIRHSKNRIAMTIVVFILTCIIIITKLIQYGNIKLEHNVHSIDVEEYSLSRPDIIDRNGEILATDIPTFSLYVEPNKIISSDEIIEKLQTIFPDLDYQVIRRKLLSKTKFQWLRRKLSPKQKQQILGLGLPGLGFRTEQCRFYPAGSNTLHVVGYVDIDNRGVSGIEKFIDTQGLTTSSKINKVQKNLPPVRLSIDLRVQNIVHQLLVENRKKYNAESAGTVIINVSTGEIIAMVSIPDHDPHEISKEKQEGWLNLVSYGIFEMGSIFKAFTIAMGIDSGLFTIKDVVDTRYPIKEGKYIINDFRPKNRNMTIPEIFRYSSNIGAAKIADALGIQEHKDFLNKLGLLSKTDTELPEVKDPSYPSKWKRIHSLTISFGHGLSTTPLQTAIAAAALVNGGHLIPATFMVRSRKEAEKLSRTVLKSSTVKIMRSLLREGVIGGSGKRAFVAGFEVGGKTGTAQKVVKKRYSKELNFNSFLAVFPITDPQYVVLSFMDSPKIKENNQLTAGINVAPMVGSIIRRSASMLGVKPVFLR
;
A
#
# COMPACT_ATOMS: atom_id res chain seq x y z
N MET A 1 85.13 -98.23 -56.78
CA MET A 1 84.18 -99.01 -57.54
C MET A 1 83.00 -98.12 -57.91
N LEU A 2 82.78 -97.93 -59.15
CA LEU A 2 81.61 -97.37 -59.87
C LEU A 2 81.22 -95.91 -59.58
N LEU A 3 81.51 -94.99 -60.48
CA LEU A 3 80.79 -94.56 -61.66
C LEU A 3 79.35 -94.01 -61.36
N TYR A 4 79.13 -92.76 -61.63
CA TYR A 4 78.35 -92.22 -62.72
C TYR A 4 78.15 -90.69 -62.68
N ASN A 5 78.55 -90.07 -63.64
CA ASN A 5 78.00 -89.09 -64.59
C ASN A 5 76.60 -88.52 -64.23
N ASP A 6 76.38 -87.27 -64.27
CA ASP A 6 75.76 -86.59 -65.42
C ASP A 6 75.47 -85.12 -65.20
N ASN A 7 75.68 -84.43 -66.18
CA ASN A 7 75.30 -83.14 -66.65
C ASN A 7 73.93 -82.53 -66.08
N PHE A 8 74.00 -81.43 -65.54
CA PHE A 8 72.85 -80.52 -65.52
C PHE A 8 73.19 -79.21 -66.21
N PRO A 9 72.37 -78.77 -67.14
CA PRO A 9 72.61 -77.56 -67.91
C PRO A 9 72.36 -76.29 -67.03
N LEU A 10 73.23 -75.27 -67.22
CA LEU A 10 73.08 -73.94 -66.71
C LEU A 10 71.81 -73.37 -67.29
N ARG A 11 70.76 -73.32 -66.56
CA ARG A 11 69.53 -72.54 -66.89
C ARG A 11 69.69 -71.11 -66.39
N ASN A 12 69.40 -70.16 -67.22
CA ASN A 12 69.57 -68.74 -67.17
C ASN A 12 69.23 -68.11 -65.84
N ILE A 13 70.19 -67.47 -65.16
CA ILE A 13 70.01 -66.62 -63.96
C ILE A 13 69.26 -65.30 -64.28
N GLU A 14 69.10 -64.92 -65.56
CA GLU A 14 68.41 -63.72 -65.96
C GLU A 14 66.91 -63.79 -65.80
N ASP A 15 66.23 -64.90 -65.99
CA ASP A 15 64.76 -65.04 -65.84
C ASP A 15 64.26 -65.00 -64.37
N SER A 16 65.10 -65.34 -63.40
CA SER A 16 64.70 -65.30 -61.99
C SER A 16 64.72 -63.91 -61.39
N ASN A 17 65.56 -63.01 -61.88
CA ASN A 17 65.58 -61.62 -61.44
C ASN A 17 64.40 -60.81 -61.96
N ASP A 18 63.94 -61.06 -63.16
CA ASP A 18 62.80 -60.39 -63.75
C ASP A 18 61.46 -60.80 -63.03
N VAL A 19 61.29 -62.04 -62.63
CA VAL A 19 60.12 -62.49 -61.90
C VAL A 19 60.13 -61.96 -60.45
N PHE A 20 61.33 -61.86 -59.83
CA PHE A 20 61.48 -61.23 -58.50
C PHE A 20 61.19 -59.69 -58.57
N GLN A 21 61.66 -59.02 -59.60
CA GLN A 21 61.43 -57.61 -59.80
C GLN A 21 59.96 -57.36 -60.08
N LYS A 22 59.31 -58.14 -60.95
CA LYS A 22 57.85 -58.04 -61.19
C LYS A 22 56.99 -58.21 -59.95
N ARG A 23 57.29 -59.31 -59.14
CA ARG A 23 56.59 -59.52 -57.87
C ARG A 23 56.85 -58.40 -56.86
N ARG A 24 58.04 -57.83 -56.79
CA ARG A 24 58.35 -56.69 -55.92
C ARG A 24 57.63 -55.43 -56.37
N CYS A 25 57.51 -55.16 -57.67
CA CYS A 25 56.76 -54.11 -58.21
C CYS A 25 55.25 -54.26 -57.97
N GLU A 26 54.66 -55.45 -58.07
CA GLU A 26 53.27 -55.76 -57.76
C GLU A 26 52.96 -55.58 -56.28
N VAL A 27 53.81 -56.07 -55.37
CA VAL A 27 53.67 -55.91 -53.92
C VAL A 27 53.76 -54.46 -53.52
N ILE A 28 54.72 -53.71 -54.12
CA ILE A 28 54.83 -52.23 -53.89
C ILE A 28 53.60 -51.48 -54.46
N ARG A 29 53.10 -51.92 -55.60
CA ARG A 29 51.88 -51.31 -56.22
C ARG A 29 50.66 -51.63 -55.38
N HIS A 30 50.49 -52.87 -54.87
CA HIS A 30 49.42 -53.23 -53.96
C HIS A 30 49.55 -52.52 -52.62
N SER A 31 50.74 -52.35 -52.08
CA SER A 31 51.01 -51.62 -50.86
C SER A 31 50.68 -50.11 -51.04
N LYS A 32 51.11 -49.49 -52.15
CA LYS A 32 50.76 -48.09 -52.49
C LYS A 32 49.25 -47.87 -52.67
N ASN A 33 48.56 -48.84 -53.33
CA ASN A 33 47.10 -48.74 -53.49
C ASN A 33 46.38 -48.89 -52.13
N ARG A 34 46.86 -49.75 -51.25
CA ARG A 34 46.32 -49.91 -49.87
C ARG A 34 46.53 -48.60 -49.08
N ILE A 35 47.73 -48.04 -49.12
CA ILE A 35 48.02 -46.75 -48.47
C ILE A 35 47.16 -45.64 -49.04
N ALA A 36 47.05 -45.56 -50.38
CA ALA A 36 46.19 -44.59 -51.04
C ALA A 36 44.73 -44.75 -50.63
N MET A 37 44.23 -46.00 -50.56
CA MET A 37 42.86 -46.28 -50.12
C MET A 37 42.63 -45.89 -48.63
N THR A 38 43.63 -46.16 -47.73
CA THR A 38 43.57 -45.77 -46.34
C THR A 38 43.53 -44.23 -46.17
N ILE A 39 44.34 -43.52 -46.96
CA ILE A 39 44.37 -42.05 -47.00
C ILE A 39 43.01 -41.51 -47.46
N VAL A 40 42.42 -42.10 -48.52
CA VAL A 40 41.08 -41.66 -49.01
C VAL A 40 40.01 -41.89 -47.98
N VAL A 41 40.01 -43.04 -47.31
CA VAL A 41 39.06 -43.33 -46.20
C VAL A 41 39.25 -42.34 -45.05
N PHE A 42 40.49 -42.05 -44.70
CA PHE A 42 40.79 -41.07 -43.64
C PHE A 42 40.30 -39.66 -44.01
N ILE A 43 40.58 -39.20 -45.26
CA ILE A 43 40.09 -37.91 -45.75
C ILE A 43 38.55 -37.87 -45.75
N LEU A 44 37.87 -38.91 -46.17
CA LEU A 44 36.41 -38.99 -46.15
C LEU A 44 35.87 -38.92 -44.72
N THR A 45 36.53 -39.61 -43.79
CA THR A 45 36.15 -39.55 -42.37
C THR A 45 36.34 -38.14 -41.79
N CYS A 46 37.44 -37.47 -42.12
CA CYS A 46 37.67 -36.06 -41.74
C CYS A 46 36.61 -35.12 -42.33
N ILE A 47 36.27 -35.31 -43.63
CA ILE A 47 35.21 -34.51 -44.28
C ILE A 47 33.84 -34.74 -43.58
N ILE A 48 33.50 -35.97 -43.24
CA ILE A 48 32.29 -36.28 -42.49
C ILE A 48 32.29 -35.60 -41.11
N ILE A 49 33.41 -35.64 -40.39
CA ILE A 49 33.55 -34.97 -39.09
C ILE A 49 33.43 -33.46 -39.24
N ILE A 50 34.12 -32.86 -40.25
CA ILE A 50 34.07 -31.43 -40.50
C ILE A 50 32.64 -30.97 -40.88
N THR A 51 31.98 -31.73 -41.78
CA THR A 51 30.60 -31.42 -42.15
C THR A 51 29.65 -31.55 -40.97
N LYS A 52 29.83 -32.53 -40.07
CA LYS A 52 29.10 -32.65 -38.83
C LYS A 52 29.39 -31.50 -37.85
N LEU A 53 30.65 -31.09 -37.71
CA LEU A 53 31.04 -29.96 -36.88
C LEU A 53 30.44 -28.64 -37.42
N ILE A 54 30.48 -28.44 -38.74
CA ILE A 54 29.85 -27.28 -39.40
C ILE A 54 28.32 -27.34 -39.20
N GLN A 55 27.71 -28.53 -39.35
CA GLN A 55 26.28 -28.71 -39.12
C GLN A 55 25.92 -28.44 -37.68
N TYR A 56 26.70 -28.86 -36.69
CA TYR A 56 26.54 -28.55 -35.28
C TYR A 56 26.86 -27.08 -34.98
N GLY A 57 27.82 -26.45 -35.65
CA GLY A 57 28.14 -25.02 -35.50
C GLY A 57 27.12 -24.10 -36.14
N ASN A 58 26.45 -24.54 -37.22
CA ASN A 58 25.36 -23.79 -37.91
C ASN A 58 23.96 -24.16 -37.40
N ILE A 59 23.81 -25.12 -36.50
CA ILE A 59 22.65 -25.17 -35.64
C ILE A 59 22.76 -23.90 -34.79
N LYS A 60 22.17 -22.76 -35.29
CA LYS A 60 21.65 -21.77 -34.35
C LYS A 60 21.03 -22.59 -33.24
N LEU A 61 21.54 -22.42 -32.04
CA LEU A 61 20.82 -22.74 -30.83
C LEU A 61 19.49 -21.94 -30.87
N GLU A 62 18.57 -22.34 -31.74
CA GLU A 62 17.19 -22.37 -31.31
C GLU A 62 17.29 -23.26 -30.10
N HIS A 63 17.36 -22.60 -28.95
CA HIS A 63 16.99 -23.18 -27.69
C HIS A 63 15.53 -23.66 -27.87
N ASN A 64 15.36 -24.76 -28.55
CA ASN A 64 14.33 -25.74 -28.28
C ASN A 64 14.74 -26.44 -26.98
N VAL A 65 15.00 -25.62 -25.92
CA VAL A 65 14.44 -25.91 -24.67
C VAL A 65 12.93 -25.99 -25.00
N HIS A 66 12.40 -27.19 -25.13
CA HIS A 66 11.06 -27.44 -24.67
C HIS A 66 11.09 -27.13 -23.18
N SER A 67 11.37 -25.86 -22.81
CA SER A 67 10.77 -25.22 -21.73
C SER A 67 9.28 -25.42 -22.04
N ILE A 68 8.64 -26.23 -21.24
CA ILE A 68 7.24 -26.05 -21.00
C ILE A 68 7.15 -24.53 -20.80
N ASP A 69 6.70 -23.84 -21.85
CA ASP A 69 6.32 -22.44 -21.80
C ASP A 69 5.09 -22.34 -20.91
N VAL A 70 5.25 -22.66 -19.66
CA VAL A 70 4.64 -21.89 -18.62
C VAL A 70 5.55 -20.65 -18.53
N GLU A 71 5.47 -19.81 -19.56
CA GLU A 71 5.73 -18.40 -19.42
C GLU A 71 4.72 -17.91 -18.40
N GLU A 72 5.03 -18.17 -17.14
CA GLU A 72 4.38 -17.54 -16.01
C GLU A 72 4.78 -16.08 -16.12
N TYR A 73 3.82 -15.29 -16.62
CA TYR A 73 3.99 -13.88 -16.89
C TYR A 73 4.39 -13.19 -15.62
N SER A 74 5.61 -12.73 -15.53
CA SER A 74 6.01 -11.76 -14.54
C SER A 74 5.25 -10.48 -14.87
N LEU A 75 4.19 -10.21 -14.12
CA LEU A 75 3.45 -8.95 -14.20
C LEU A 75 4.43 -7.83 -13.84
N SER A 76 4.68 -6.93 -14.77
CA SER A 76 5.39 -5.68 -14.48
C SER A 76 4.39 -4.63 -14.03
N ARG A 77 4.70 -3.93 -12.96
CA ARG A 77 3.88 -2.90 -12.35
C ARG A 77 4.52 -1.52 -12.53
N PRO A 78 3.74 -0.45 -12.68
CA PRO A 78 4.28 0.90 -12.67
C PRO A 78 4.90 1.21 -11.30
N ASP A 79 5.94 2.02 -11.28
CA ASP A 79 6.41 2.61 -10.04
C ASP A 79 5.31 3.46 -9.42
N ILE A 80 5.20 3.43 -8.10
CA ILE A 80 4.35 4.35 -7.34
C ILE A 80 5.28 5.38 -6.72
N ILE A 81 5.01 6.65 -7.01
CA ILE A 81 5.82 7.77 -6.50
C ILE A 81 4.94 8.76 -5.72
N ASP A 82 5.55 9.45 -4.79
CA ASP A 82 4.90 10.56 -4.07
C ASP A 82 4.76 11.81 -4.96
N ARG A 83 4.18 12.87 -4.43
CA ARG A 83 4.01 14.15 -5.16
C ARG A 83 5.33 14.83 -5.55
N ASN A 84 6.43 14.52 -4.87
CA ASN A 84 7.76 15.08 -5.09
C ASN A 84 8.63 14.19 -6.01
N GLY A 85 8.17 12.98 -6.35
CA GLY A 85 8.90 12.00 -7.16
C GLY A 85 9.65 10.95 -6.36
N GLU A 86 9.48 10.89 -5.04
CA GLU A 86 10.08 9.86 -4.18
C GLU A 86 9.39 8.52 -4.39
N ILE A 87 10.16 7.44 -4.51
CA ILE A 87 9.65 6.10 -4.79
C ILE A 87 8.98 5.52 -3.55
N LEU A 88 7.70 5.16 -3.68
CA LEU A 88 6.91 4.48 -2.65
C LEU A 88 6.82 2.98 -2.89
N ALA A 89 6.80 2.54 -4.16
CA ALA A 89 6.87 1.15 -4.56
C ALA A 89 7.52 1.02 -5.94
N THR A 90 8.38 0.01 -6.10
CA THR A 90 9.07 -0.28 -7.36
C THR A 90 9.27 -1.78 -7.53
N ASP A 91 9.42 -2.25 -8.77
CA ASP A 91 9.74 -3.64 -9.07
C ASP A 91 11.26 -3.82 -9.13
N ILE A 92 11.80 -4.76 -8.37
CA ILE A 92 13.20 -5.15 -8.42
C ILE A 92 13.32 -6.58 -8.96
N PRO A 93 14.30 -6.86 -9.86
CA PRO A 93 14.51 -8.20 -10.36
C PRO A 93 15.07 -9.11 -9.26
N THR A 94 14.45 -10.25 -9.06
CA THR A 94 14.84 -11.29 -8.12
C THR A 94 14.91 -12.64 -8.82
N PHE A 95 15.41 -13.65 -8.12
CA PHE A 95 15.51 -15.01 -8.65
C PHE A 95 14.63 -15.95 -7.84
N SER A 96 13.99 -16.89 -8.51
CA SER A 96 13.23 -17.95 -7.88
C SER A 96 13.82 -19.31 -8.23
N LEU A 97 14.11 -20.08 -7.20
CA LEU A 97 14.65 -21.43 -7.33
C LEU A 97 13.51 -22.40 -7.62
N TYR A 98 13.66 -23.16 -8.68
CA TYR A 98 12.78 -24.27 -8.99
C TYR A 98 13.57 -25.57 -9.12
N VAL A 99 12.87 -26.67 -9.11
CA VAL A 99 13.42 -28.00 -9.37
C VAL A 99 12.63 -28.71 -10.47
N GLU A 100 13.35 -29.47 -11.27
CA GLU A 100 12.80 -30.44 -12.20
C GLU A 100 12.99 -31.85 -11.60
N PRO A 101 11.95 -32.41 -10.93
CA PRO A 101 12.09 -33.67 -10.18
C PRO A 101 12.66 -34.83 -10.99
N ASN A 102 12.38 -34.89 -12.30
CA ASN A 102 12.85 -35.95 -13.20
C ASN A 102 14.37 -35.89 -13.46
N LYS A 103 15.06 -34.77 -13.13
CA LYS A 103 16.48 -34.56 -13.34
C LYS A 103 17.29 -34.67 -12.06
N ILE A 104 16.67 -35.02 -10.95
CA ILE A 104 17.31 -35.15 -9.64
C ILE A 104 18.00 -36.52 -9.56
N ILE A 105 19.24 -36.51 -9.07
CA ILE A 105 20.00 -37.74 -8.79
C ILE A 105 19.78 -38.16 -7.33
N SER A 106 19.93 -37.24 -6.38
CA SER A 106 19.76 -37.50 -4.95
C SER A 106 18.95 -36.37 -4.29
N SER A 107 17.76 -36.70 -3.77
CA SER A 107 16.92 -35.76 -3.04
C SER A 107 17.51 -35.34 -1.70
N ASP A 108 18.15 -36.28 -0.99
CA ASP A 108 18.66 -36.03 0.35
C ASP A 108 19.90 -35.11 0.29
N GLU A 109 20.78 -35.28 -0.70
CA GLU A 109 21.93 -34.41 -0.95
C GLU A 109 21.45 -32.95 -1.23
N ILE A 110 20.43 -32.79 -2.06
CA ILE A 110 19.86 -31.45 -2.37
C ILE A 110 19.34 -30.79 -1.11
N ILE A 111 18.61 -31.51 -0.26
CA ILE A 111 18.06 -30.97 0.98
C ILE A 111 19.18 -30.56 1.93
N GLU A 112 20.16 -31.44 2.17
CA GLU A 112 21.27 -31.16 3.07
C GLU A 112 22.04 -29.91 2.63
N LYS A 113 22.41 -29.82 1.35
CA LYS A 113 23.15 -28.68 0.82
C LYS A 113 22.30 -27.40 0.81
N LEU A 114 20.99 -27.46 0.52
CA LEU A 114 20.11 -26.28 0.59
C LEU A 114 19.87 -25.81 2.01
N GLN A 115 19.85 -26.70 3.00
CA GLN A 115 19.70 -26.32 4.41
C GLN A 115 20.89 -25.52 4.94
N THR A 116 22.09 -25.70 4.37
CA THR A 116 23.26 -24.87 4.74
C THR A 116 23.08 -23.40 4.33
N ILE A 117 22.33 -23.16 3.26
CA ILE A 117 22.04 -21.80 2.77
C ILE A 117 20.74 -21.26 3.39
N PHE A 118 19.76 -22.13 3.62
CA PHE A 118 18.44 -21.82 4.15
C PHE A 118 18.10 -22.71 5.35
N PRO A 119 18.53 -22.36 6.55
CA PRO A 119 18.25 -23.15 7.77
C PRO A 119 16.76 -23.26 8.12
N ASP A 120 15.94 -22.35 7.57
CA ASP A 120 14.49 -22.28 7.76
C ASP A 120 13.69 -23.21 6.83
N LEU A 121 14.34 -23.99 5.95
CA LEU A 121 13.65 -24.90 5.04
C LEU A 121 13.06 -26.10 5.80
N ASP A 122 11.75 -26.30 5.62
CA ASP A 122 11.06 -27.51 6.11
C ASP A 122 11.45 -28.72 5.25
N TYR A 123 12.19 -29.65 5.89
CA TYR A 123 12.65 -30.91 5.27
C TYR A 123 11.51 -31.69 4.60
N GLN A 124 10.37 -31.84 5.27
CA GLN A 124 9.26 -32.64 4.78
C GLN A 124 8.57 -32.01 3.56
N VAL A 125 8.45 -30.68 3.57
CA VAL A 125 7.87 -29.93 2.45
C VAL A 125 8.75 -30.01 1.22
N ILE A 126 10.07 -29.81 1.39
CA ILE A 126 11.03 -29.88 0.28
C ILE A 126 11.12 -31.29 -0.28
N ARG A 127 11.22 -32.30 0.58
CA ARG A 127 11.28 -33.71 0.15
C ARG A 127 10.07 -34.11 -0.69
N ARG A 128 8.86 -33.71 -0.28
CA ARG A 128 7.63 -33.95 -1.09
C ARG A 128 7.70 -33.29 -2.47
N LYS A 129 8.25 -32.09 -2.57
CA LYS A 129 8.42 -31.39 -3.85
C LYS A 129 9.45 -32.07 -4.75
N LEU A 130 10.57 -32.51 -4.18
CA LEU A 130 11.64 -33.20 -4.91
C LEU A 130 11.20 -34.57 -5.43
N LEU A 131 10.37 -35.30 -4.69
CA LEU A 131 9.84 -36.62 -5.06
C LEU A 131 8.54 -36.55 -5.88
N SER A 132 8.08 -35.36 -6.24
CA SER A 132 6.84 -35.21 -7.01
C SER A 132 7.00 -35.72 -8.45
N LYS A 133 5.92 -36.24 -9.05
CA LYS A 133 5.89 -36.66 -10.46
C LYS A 133 5.71 -35.51 -11.45
N THR A 134 5.75 -34.26 -10.96
CA THR A 134 5.60 -33.08 -11.80
C THR A 134 6.91 -32.73 -12.50
N LYS A 135 6.83 -32.06 -13.63
CA LYS A 135 8.01 -31.61 -14.36
C LYS A 135 8.67 -30.38 -13.74
N PHE A 136 7.98 -29.69 -12.84
CA PHE A 136 8.41 -28.42 -12.28
C PHE A 136 7.82 -28.21 -10.89
N GLN A 137 8.65 -27.73 -9.92
CA GLN A 137 8.22 -27.35 -8.59
C GLN A 137 9.03 -26.15 -8.09
N TRP A 138 8.36 -25.14 -7.57
CA TRP A 138 9.02 -24.06 -6.86
C TRP A 138 9.57 -24.54 -5.52
N LEU A 139 10.87 -24.32 -5.28
CA LEU A 139 11.50 -24.59 -3.99
C LEU A 139 11.49 -23.34 -3.12
N ARG A 140 12.03 -22.24 -3.63
CA ARG A 140 12.06 -20.95 -2.92
C ARG A 140 12.02 -19.79 -3.91
N ARG A 141 11.20 -18.79 -3.61
CA ARG A 141 11.06 -17.58 -4.44
C ARG A 141 11.77 -16.39 -3.79
N LYS A 142 11.98 -15.33 -4.56
CA LYS A 142 12.54 -14.03 -4.11
C LYS A 142 13.96 -14.16 -3.53
N LEU A 143 14.86 -14.84 -4.24
CA LEU A 143 16.25 -14.99 -3.86
C LEU A 143 17.07 -13.77 -4.25
N SER A 144 18.01 -13.39 -3.39
CA SER A 144 19.03 -12.40 -3.72
C SER A 144 20.05 -12.93 -4.73
N PRO A 145 20.76 -12.06 -5.48
CA PRO A 145 21.85 -12.47 -6.36
C PRO A 145 22.93 -13.31 -5.65
N LYS A 146 23.23 -12.99 -4.40
CA LYS A 146 24.20 -13.72 -3.55
C LYS A 146 23.74 -15.16 -3.28
N GLN A 147 22.47 -15.33 -2.90
CA GLN A 147 21.90 -16.66 -2.66
C GLN A 147 21.87 -17.50 -3.94
N LYS A 148 21.49 -16.90 -5.09
CA LYS A 148 21.56 -17.57 -6.38
C LYS A 148 22.98 -18.09 -6.67
N GLN A 149 24.01 -17.26 -6.48
CA GLN A 149 25.39 -17.63 -6.73
C GLN A 149 25.86 -18.76 -5.79
N GLN A 150 25.47 -18.71 -4.52
CA GLN A 150 25.75 -19.78 -3.56
C GLN A 150 25.16 -21.12 -4.01
N ILE A 151 23.90 -21.14 -4.45
CA ILE A 151 23.23 -22.35 -4.92
C ILE A 151 23.84 -22.86 -6.23
N LEU A 152 24.19 -21.96 -7.17
CA LEU A 152 24.89 -22.36 -8.40
C LEU A 152 26.24 -23.02 -8.10
N GLY A 153 26.97 -22.53 -7.09
CA GLY A 153 28.24 -23.10 -6.63
C GLY A 153 28.11 -24.51 -6.06
N LEU A 154 26.90 -24.95 -5.67
CA LEU A 154 26.68 -26.32 -5.21
C LEU A 154 26.67 -27.36 -6.35
N GLY A 155 26.49 -26.94 -7.61
CA GLY A 155 26.50 -27.81 -8.78
C GLY A 155 25.44 -28.91 -8.78
N LEU A 156 24.27 -28.67 -8.18
CA LEU A 156 23.22 -29.67 -8.01
C LEU A 156 22.37 -29.82 -9.28
N PRO A 157 22.28 -31.03 -9.88
CA PRO A 157 21.49 -31.26 -11.07
C PRO A 157 19.99 -31.18 -10.77
N GLY A 158 19.20 -30.71 -11.76
CA GLY A 158 17.77 -30.58 -11.65
C GLY A 158 17.30 -29.29 -10.98
N LEU A 159 18.21 -28.47 -10.45
CA LEU A 159 17.89 -27.13 -9.93
C LEU A 159 18.03 -26.09 -11.05
N GLY A 160 17.09 -25.13 -11.09
CA GLY A 160 17.12 -24.04 -12.04
C GLY A 160 16.60 -22.73 -11.42
N PHE A 161 16.84 -21.63 -12.12
CA PHE A 161 16.41 -20.31 -11.68
C PHE A 161 15.55 -19.65 -12.74
N ARG A 162 14.47 -18.98 -12.26
CA ARG A 162 13.73 -18.01 -13.08
C ARG A 162 13.90 -16.62 -12.51
N THR A 163 13.99 -15.64 -13.39
CA THR A 163 13.97 -14.22 -12.99
C THR A 163 12.52 -13.79 -12.85
N GLU A 164 12.20 -13.20 -11.70
CA GLU A 164 10.87 -12.66 -11.39
C GLU A 164 10.99 -11.23 -10.92
N GLN A 165 9.90 -10.47 -11.02
CA GLN A 165 9.80 -9.16 -10.39
C GLN A 165 9.33 -9.31 -8.96
N CYS A 166 9.99 -8.62 -8.02
CA CYS A 166 9.57 -8.53 -6.64
C CYS A 166 9.24 -7.09 -6.31
N ARG A 167 8.03 -6.85 -5.85
CA ARG A 167 7.62 -5.52 -5.42
C ARG A 167 8.36 -5.12 -4.15
N PHE A 168 8.96 -3.95 -4.16
CA PHE A 168 9.72 -3.40 -3.05
C PHE A 168 9.13 -2.06 -2.60
N TYR A 169 9.03 -1.85 -1.29
CA TYR A 169 8.43 -0.69 -0.65
C TYR A 169 9.46 0.02 0.22
N PRO A 170 10.19 1.02 -0.31
CA PRO A 170 11.28 1.69 0.43
C PRO A 170 10.85 2.33 1.76
N ALA A 171 9.59 2.80 1.84
CA ALA A 171 9.03 3.42 3.03
C ALA A 171 8.50 2.42 4.08
N GLY A 172 8.54 1.11 3.81
CA GLY A 172 8.10 0.06 4.73
C GLY A 172 6.67 0.23 5.22
N SER A 173 6.44 0.05 6.51
CA SER A 173 5.12 0.14 7.16
C SER A 173 4.47 1.51 7.04
N ASN A 174 5.25 2.57 6.87
CA ASN A 174 4.82 3.96 6.88
C ASN A 174 3.79 4.30 5.79
N THR A 175 3.84 3.60 4.66
CA THR A 175 2.93 3.81 3.53
C THR A 175 1.98 2.63 3.28
N LEU A 176 2.04 1.59 4.13
CA LEU A 176 1.27 0.35 3.97
C LEU A 176 -0.21 0.60 3.68
N HIS A 177 -0.86 1.45 4.47
CA HIS A 177 -2.30 1.68 4.40
C HIS A 177 -2.75 2.55 3.21
N VAL A 178 -1.80 3.16 2.48
CA VAL A 178 -2.07 3.93 1.25
C VAL A 178 -1.64 3.12 0.04
N VAL A 179 -0.36 2.76 -0.01
CA VAL A 179 0.21 2.01 -1.15
C VAL A 179 -0.38 0.61 -1.20
N GLY A 180 -0.58 -0.02 -0.05
CA GLY A 180 -0.98 -1.42 0.04
C GLY A 180 0.20 -2.35 -0.18
N TYR A 181 -0.09 -3.56 -0.62
CA TYR A 181 0.92 -4.58 -0.91
C TYR A 181 0.41 -5.55 -1.98
N VAL A 182 1.35 -6.31 -2.54
CA VAL A 182 1.08 -7.35 -3.53
C VAL A 182 1.28 -8.74 -2.92
N ASP A 183 0.63 -9.75 -3.49
CA ASP A 183 0.87 -11.15 -3.17
C ASP A 183 2.20 -11.66 -3.75
N ILE A 184 2.46 -12.96 -3.59
CA ILE A 184 3.68 -13.59 -4.10
C ILE A 184 3.75 -13.56 -5.64
N ASP A 185 2.63 -13.47 -6.32
CA ASP A 185 2.52 -13.44 -7.78
C ASP A 185 2.45 -12.01 -8.35
N ASN A 186 2.82 -11.02 -7.53
CA ASN A 186 2.85 -9.61 -7.87
C ASN A 186 1.47 -9.01 -8.21
N ARG A 187 0.38 -9.55 -7.59
CA ARG A 187 -0.99 -9.03 -7.73
C ARG A 187 -1.34 -8.15 -6.53
N GLY A 188 -1.96 -7.02 -6.78
CA GLY A 188 -2.36 -6.07 -5.74
C GLY A 188 -3.45 -6.64 -4.80
N VAL A 189 -3.14 -6.71 -3.52
CA VAL A 189 -4.06 -7.22 -2.48
C VAL A 189 -4.86 -6.08 -1.84
N SER A 190 -4.22 -4.95 -1.60
CA SER A 190 -4.83 -3.78 -0.94
C SER A 190 -4.28 -2.46 -1.47
N GLY A 191 -4.90 -1.35 -1.06
CA GLY A 191 -4.42 -0.01 -1.33
C GLY A 191 -4.36 0.36 -2.81
N ILE A 192 -3.45 1.27 -3.14
CA ILE A 192 -3.20 1.70 -4.52
C ILE A 192 -2.68 0.56 -5.39
N GLU A 193 -1.97 -0.43 -4.82
CA GLU A 193 -1.57 -1.63 -5.58
C GLU A 193 -2.78 -2.37 -6.16
N LYS A 194 -3.85 -2.54 -5.37
CA LYS A 194 -5.08 -3.16 -5.84
C LYS A 194 -5.84 -2.26 -6.83
N PHE A 195 -5.83 -0.96 -6.61
CA PHE A 195 -6.41 0.00 -7.56
C PHE A 195 -5.71 -0.08 -8.93
N ILE A 196 -4.38 -0.17 -8.98
CA ILE A 196 -3.60 -0.35 -10.23
C ILE A 196 -4.08 -1.57 -11.01
N ASP A 197 -4.29 -2.70 -10.35
CA ASP A 197 -4.80 -3.92 -10.99
C ASP A 197 -6.23 -3.74 -11.50
N THR A 198 -7.09 -3.10 -10.70
CA THR A 198 -8.49 -2.84 -11.06
C THR A 198 -8.60 -1.93 -12.29
N GLN A 199 -7.67 -0.99 -12.44
CA GLN A 199 -7.60 -0.09 -13.60
C GLN A 199 -6.86 -0.69 -14.80
N GLY A 200 -6.34 -1.91 -14.68
CA GLY A 200 -5.60 -2.57 -15.77
C GLY A 200 -4.28 -1.88 -16.14
N LEU A 201 -3.65 -1.19 -15.18
CA LEU A 201 -2.39 -0.47 -15.40
C LEU A 201 -1.15 -1.38 -15.34
N THR A 202 -1.33 -2.67 -15.12
CA THR A 202 -0.28 -3.69 -15.16
C THR A 202 -0.11 -4.23 -16.58
N THR A 203 1.13 -4.54 -16.98
CA THR A 203 1.41 -5.13 -18.29
C THR A 203 1.80 -6.59 -18.14
N SER A 204 1.10 -7.47 -18.87
CA SER A 204 1.53 -8.86 -19.07
C SER A 204 2.60 -8.92 -20.16
N SER A 205 3.72 -9.59 -19.93
CA SER A 205 4.88 -9.66 -20.82
C SER A 205 4.62 -10.21 -22.23
N LYS A 206 3.43 -10.78 -22.50
CA LYS A 206 3.04 -11.27 -23.83
C LYS A 206 2.77 -10.18 -24.86
N ILE A 207 2.26 -9.04 -24.45
CA ILE A 207 1.71 -8.06 -25.41
C ILE A 207 2.74 -7.07 -25.89
N ASN A 208 3.79 -6.75 -25.11
CA ASN A 208 4.77 -5.74 -25.52
C ASN A 208 6.21 -6.09 -25.09
N LYS A 209 6.95 -6.76 -25.96
CA LYS A 209 8.42 -6.86 -25.84
C LYS A 209 9.15 -5.50 -25.82
N VAL A 210 8.44 -4.39 -26.01
CA VAL A 210 9.01 -3.06 -26.23
C VAL A 210 8.75 -2.07 -25.08
N GLN A 211 7.72 -2.27 -24.23
CA GLN A 211 7.42 -1.31 -23.16
C GLN A 211 7.97 -1.78 -21.81
N LYS A 212 9.29 -1.55 -21.62
CA LYS A 212 9.97 -1.79 -20.33
C LYS A 212 9.61 -0.79 -19.21
N ASN A 213 9.07 0.38 -19.56
CA ASN A 213 8.80 1.46 -18.61
C ASN A 213 7.32 1.88 -18.69
N LEU A 214 6.53 1.37 -17.77
CA LEU A 214 5.19 1.92 -17.50
C LEU A 214 5.35 3.33 -16.90
N PRO A 215 4.50 4.29 -17.26
CA PRO A 215 4.54 5.60 -16.61
C PRO A 215 4.23 5.45 -15.12
N PRO A 216 4.96 6.13 -14.23
CA PRO A 216 4.77 6.01 -12.79
C PRO A 216 3.39 6.55 -12.37
N VAL A 217 2.78 5.91 -11.39
CA VAL A 217 1.57 6.40 -10.72
C VAL A 217 1.99 7.40 -9.65
N ARG A 218 1.69 8.68 -9.90
CA ARG A 218 2.05 9.77 -8.98
C ARG A 218 0.92 10.04 -7.99
N LEU A 219 1.20 9.82 -6.72
CA LEU A 219 0.27 10.08 -5.63
C LEU A 219 0.37 11.52 -5.12
N SER A 220 -0.71 12.00 -4.52
CA SER A 220 -0.78 13.29 -3.80
C SER A 220 -0.09 13.27 -2.44
N ILE A 221 0.29 12.10 -1.95
CA ILE A 221 1.02 11.93 -0.68
C ILE A 221 2.36 12.66 -0.72
N ASP A 222 2.71 13.35 0.37
CA ASP A 222 4.04 13.87 0.64
C ASP A 222 4.72 12.95 1.66
N LEU A 223 5.71 12.18 1.23
CA LEU A 223 6.38 11.18 2.08
C LEU A 223 7.04 11.81 3.32
N ARG A 224 7.51 13.04 3.23
CA ARG A 224 8.10 13.76 4.36
C ARG A 224 7.07 14.04 5.45
N VAL A 225 5.88 14.48 5.03
CA VAL A 225 4.75 14.74 5.94
C VAL A 225 4.20 13.43 6.50
N GLN A 226 4.08 12.41 5.66
CA GLN A 226 3.68 11.06 6.05
C GLN A 226 4.58 10.51 7.17
N ASN A 227 5.91 10.66 7.03
CA ASN A 227 6.90 10.24 8.02
C ASN A 227 6.74 10.98 9.36
N ILE A 228 6.53 12.31 9.32
CA ILE A 228 6.29 13.11 10.54
C ILE A 228 5.03 12.65 11.26
N VAL A 229 3.95 12.44 10.51
CA VAL A 229 2.67 11.99 11.08
C VAL A 229 2.82 10.60 11.71
N HIS A 230 3.44 9.67 10.99
CA HIS A 230 3.69 8.31 11.46
C HIS A 230 4.47 8.30 12.78
N GLN A 231 5.63 8.99 12.81
CA GLN A 231 6.45 9.08 14.00
C GLN A 231 5.66 9.61 15.21
N LEU A 232 4.93 10.72 15.03
CA LEU A 232 4.15 11.31 16.10
C LEU A 232 3.00 10.43 16.58
N LEU A 233 2.37 9.66 15.67
CA LEU A 233 1.33 8.70 16.04
C LEU A 233 1.91 7.54 16.85
N VAL A 234 3.05 6.96 16.44
CA VAL A 234 3.73 5.88 17.17
C VAL A 234 4.12 6.34 18.57
N GLU A 235 4.77 7.51 18.69
CA GLU A 235 5.18 8.09 19.96
C GLU A 235 3.98 8.31 20.90
N ASN A 236 2.90 8.91 20.39
CA ASN A 236 1.74 9.25 21.20
C ASN A 236 0.87 8.03 21.52
N ARG A 237 0.72 7.06 20.59
CA ARG A 237 0.06 5.79 20.88
C ARG A 237 0.73 5.07 22.04
N LYS A 238 2.06 5.00 22.05
CA LYS A 238 2.85 4.42 23.15
C LYS A 238 2.68 5.22 24.45
N LYS A 239 2.80 6.55 24.37
CA LYS A 239 2.67 7.46 25.52
C LYS A 239 1.33 7.33 26.25
N TYR A 240 0.24 7.21 25.49
CA TYR A 240 -1.11 7.15 26.02
C TYR A 240 -1.68 5.72 26.06
N ASN A 241 -0.86 4.72 25.80
CA ASN A 241 -1.27 3.31 25.76
C ASN A 241 -2.59 3.11 25.00
N ALA A 242 -2.71 3.75 23.83
CA ALA A 242 -3.91 3.69 23.02
C ALA A 242 -3.95 2.39 22.19
N GLU A 243 -5.15 1.84 21.98
CA GLU A 243 -5.35 0.66 21.12
C GLU A 243 -4.92 0.98 19.69
N SER A 244 -5.37 2.11 19.16
CA SER A 244 -5.01 2.57 17.83
C SER A 244 -4.98 4.09 17.74
N ALA A 245 -4.37 4.61 16.68
CA ALA A 245 -4.35 6.02 16.35
C ALA A 245 -4.31 6.21 14.83
N GLY A 246 -4.78 7.36 14.35
CA GLY A 246 -4.69 7.68 12.94
C GLY A 246 -4.83 9.16 12.67
N THR A 247 -4.39 9.55 11.48
CA THR A 247 -4.43 10.93 10.99
C THR A 247 -4.64 10.94 9.48
N VAL A 248 -5.46 11.89 9.02
CA VAL A 248 -5.53 12.28 7.62
C VAL A 248 -5.33 13.78 7.47
N ILE A 249 -4.58 14.18 6.43
CA ILE A 249 -4.37 15.57 6.04
C ILE A 249 -4.87 15.74 4.61
N ILE A 250 -5.79 16.68 4.41
CA ILE A 250 -6.43 16.95 3.12
C ILE A 250 -6.19 18.39 2.71
N ASN A 251 -5.81 18.61 1.46
CA ASN A 251 -5.81 19.93 0.85
C ASN A 251 -7.26 20.36 0.55
N VAL A 252 -7.73 21.42 1.17
CA VAL A 252 -9.15 21.85 1.09
C VAL A 252 -9.56 22.36 -0.27
N SER A 253 -8.61 22.78 -1.12
CA SER A 253 -8.87 23.36 -2.44
C SER A 253 -8.85 22.32 -3.56
N THR A 254 -8.15 21.21 -3.36
CA THR A 254 -7.99 20.16 -4.39
C THR A 254 -8.61 18.83 -3.99
N GLY A 255 -8.87 18.61 -2.70
CA GLY A 255 -9.31 17.32 -2.16
C GLY A 255 -8.18 16.28 -2.13
N GLU A 256 -6.93 16.65 -2.47
CA GLU A 256 -5.79 15.77 -2.39
C GLU A 256 -5.50 15.34 -0.96
N ILE A 257 -5.28 14.03 -0.77
CA ILE A 257 -4.83 13.48 0.50
C ILE A 257 -3.31 13.59 0.54
N ILE A 258 -2.81 14.45 1.44
CA ILE A 258 -1.38 14.76 1.57
C ILE A 258 -0.67 13.75 2.46
N ALA A 259 -1.36 13.26 3.48
CA ALA A 259 -0.89 12.19 4.35
C ALA A 259 -2.07 11.43 4.91
N MET A 260 -1.93 10.11 5.04
CA MET A 260 -2.89 9.25 5.72
C MET A 260 -2.18 8.10 6.41
N VAL A 261 -2.22 8.09 7.73
CA VAL A 261 -1.53 7.12 8.58
C VAL A 261 -2.52 6.48 9.53
N SER A 262 -2.47 5.17 9.64
CA SER A 262 -3.21 4.36 10.61
C SER A 262 -2.23 3.48 11.39
N ILE A 263 -2.38 3.40 12.71
CA ILE A 263 -1.53 2.59 13.60
C ILE A 263 -2.44 1.76 14.50
N PRO A 264 -2.13 0.46 14.72
CA PRO A 264 -0.91 -0.28 14.34
C PRO A 264 -0.79 -0.51 12.83
N ASP A 265 0.44 -0.74 12.38
CA ASP A 265 0.82 -1.08 11.01
C ASP A 265 1.88 -2.19 11.00
N HIS A 266 2.23 -2.69 9.82
CA HIS A 266 3.23 -3.75 9.62
C HIS A 266 4.11 -3.45 8.41
N ASP A 267 5.29 -4.08 8.37
CA ASP A 267 6.12 -4.06 7.18
C ASP A 267 5.47 -4.90 6.07
N PRO A 268 5.17 -4.33 4.89
CA PRO A 268 4.59 -5.06 3.76
C PRO A 268 5.49 -6.19 3.23
N HIS A 269 6.78 -6.21 3.57
CA HIS A 269 7.70 -7.29 3.22
C HIS A 269 7.57 -8.51 4.16
N GLU A 270 7.03 -8.33 5.36
CA GLU A 270 6.84 -9.38 6.38
C GLU A 270 5.38 -9.85 6.44
N ILE A 271 4.92 -10.51 5.38
CA ILE A 271 3.55 -11.06 5.36
C ILE A 271 3.51 -12.33 6.18
N SER A 272 3.27 -12.24 7.49
CA SER A 272 2.98 -13.39 8.33
C SER A 272 1.47 -13.60 8.46
N LYS A 273 1.02 -14.85 8.30
CA LYS A 273 -0.41 -15.22 8.47
C LYS A 273 -0.92 -15.04 9.91
N GLU A 274 -0.01 -14.86 10.87
CA GLU A 274 -0.34 -14.86 12.31
C GLU A 274 -0.69 -13.49 12.87
N LYS A 275 -0.35 -12.40 12.21
CA LYS A 275 -0.62 -11.04 12.69
C LYS A 275 -1.74 -10.40 11.88
N GLN A 276 -2.98 -10.53 12.33
CA GLN A 276 -4.13 -9.86 11.69
C GLN A 276 -4.29 -8.39 12.13
N GLU A 277 -3.70 -7.98 13.25
CA GLU A 277 -3.74 -6.60 13.73
C GLU A 277 -2.83 -5.70 12.88
N GLY A 278 -3.35 -4.54 12.47
CA GLY A 278 -2.57 -3.53 11.74
C GLY A 278 -2.65 -3.59 10.22
N TRP A 279 -3.35 -4.56 9.64
CA TRP A 279 -3.60 -4.60 8.19
C TRP A 279 -4.74 -3.67 7.75
N LEU A 280 -5.60 -3.29 8.69
CA LEU A 280 -6.78 -2.51 8.42
C LEU A 280 -6.49 -1.01 8.52
N ASN A 281 -6.77 -0.27 7.47
CA ASN A 281 -6.71 1.19 7.49
C ASN A 281 -7.87 1.78 8.29
N LEU A 282 -7.63 2.14 9.54
CA LEU A 282 -8.68 2.69 10.41
C LEU A 282 -9.14 4.09 10.01
N VAL A 283 -8.39 4.80 9.18
CA VAL A 283 -8.78 6.13 8.69
C VAL A 283 -9.86 6.04 7.62
N SER A 284 -9.82 5.03 6.75
CA SER A 284 -10.79 4.84 5.66
C SER A 284 -11.82 3.73 5.93
N TYR A 285 -11.46 2.73 6.75
CA TYR A 285 -12.30 1.56 7.02
C TYR A 285 -12.84 1.50 8.46
N GLY A 286 -12.16 2.12 9.42
CA GLY A 286 -12.67 2.26 10.78
C GLY A 286 -13.84 3.24 10.82
N ILE A 287 -14.95 2.86 11.47
CA ILE A 287 -16.09 3.76 11.69
C ILE A 287 -16.22 4.06 13.19
N PHE A 288 -16.33 5.35 13.49
CA PHE A 288 -16.34 5.84 14.85
C PHE A 288 -17.39 6.94 15.04
N GLU A 289 -17.95 7.02 16.23
CA GLU A 289 -18.70 8.20 16.66
C GLU A 289 -17.70 9.33 16.93
N MET A 290 -17.74 10.39 16.10
CA MET A 290 -16.77 11.49 16.17
C MET A 290 -17.02 12.47 17.31
N GLY A 291 -18.10 12.26 18.07
CA GLY A 291 -18.48 13.10 19.21
C GLY A 291 -18.61 14.57 18.82
N SER A 292 -18.12 15.45 19.67
CA SER A 292 -18.31 16.90 19.54
C SER A 292 -17.74 17.55 18.28
N ILE A 293 -17.06 16.84 17.39
CA ILE A 293 -16.72 17.35 16.05
C ILE A 293 -18.02 17.62 15.26
N PHE A 294 -19.05 16.79 15.43
CA PHE A 294 -20.33 16.92 14.74
C PHE A 294 -21.06 18.23 15.06
N LYS A 295 -20.78 18.86 16.20
CA LYS A 295 -21.34 20.19 16.51
C LYS A 295 -20.93 21.28 15.50
N ALA A 296 -19.79 21.11 14.83
CA ALA A 296 -19.41 22.00 13.75
C ALA A 296 -20.40 21.91 12.57
N PHE A 297 -20.80 20.69 12.21
CA PHE A 297 -21.80 20.47 11.15
C PHE A 297 -23.20 20.95 11.57
N THR A 298 -23.60 20.66 12.81
CA THR A 298 -24.90 21.06 13.34
C THR A 298 -25.05 22.59 13.40
N ILE A 299 -24.03 23.31 13.85
CA ILE A 299 -24.05 24.78 13.88
C ILE A 299 -24.00 25.33 12.47
N ALA A 300 -23.19 24.76 11.57
CA ALA A 300 -23.17 25.14 10.17
C ALA A 300 -24.56 24.97 9.53
N MET A 301 -25.27 23.88 9.79
CA MET A 301 -26.63 23.62 9.35
C MET A 301 -27.59 24.71 9.85
N GLY A 302 -27.56 25.04 11.15
CA GLY A 302 -28.41 26.07 11.74
C GLY A 302 -28.22 27.45 11.13
N ILE A 303 -26.96 27.82 10.86
CA ILE A 303 -26.60 29.08 10.23
C ILE A 303 -26.94 29.09 8.72
N ASP A 304 -26.66 28.02 8.02
CA ASP A 304 -26.87 27.89 6.58
C ASP A 304 -28.36 27.92 6.21
N SER A 305 -29.21 27.34 7.06
CA SER A 305 -30.68 27.43 6.91
C SER A 305 -31.22 28.85 7.04
N GLY A 306 -30.50 29.73 7.75
CA GLY A 306 -30.97 31.08 8.11
C GLY A 306 -31.86 31.12 9.36
N LEU A 307 -32.12 29.97 10.00
CA LEU A 307 -32.92 29.92 11.23
C LEU A 307 -32.16 30.45 12.44
N PHE A 308 -30.81 30.33 12.40
CA PHE A 308 -29.92 30.83 13.45
C PHE A 308 -28.89 31.81 12.89
N THR A 309 -28.57 32.81 13.69
CA THR A 309 -27.48 33.76 13.48
C THR A 309 -26.43 33.63 14.61
N ILE A 310 -25.26 34.21 14.41
CA ILE A 310 -24.20 34.21 15.42
C ILE A 310 -24.61 34.91 16.73
N LYS A 311 -25.60 35.81 16.68
CA LYS A 311 -26.08 36.61 17.82
C LYS A 311 -27.16 35.89 18.62
N ASP A 312 -27.75 34.83 18.08
CA ASP A 312 -28.88 34.15 18.72
C ASP A 312 -28.44 33.41 19.98
N VAL A 313 -29.36 33.38 20.92
CA VAL A 313 -29.18 32.80 22.25
C VAL A 313 -30.08 31.59 22.40
N VAL A 314 -29.51 30.49 22.77
CA VAL A 314 -30.21 29.22 23.02
C VAL A 314 -30.28 28.96 24.51
N ASP A 315 -31.43 28.54 25.01
CA ASP A 315 -31.58 28.13 26.40
C ASP A 315 -30.91 26.79 26.66
N THR A 316 -29.82 26.80 27.38
CA THR A 316 -29.03 25.60 27.76
C THR A 316 -29.02 25.38 29.27
N ARG A 317 -29.97 26.00 30.01
CA ARG A 317 -30.03 25.91 31.47
C ARG A 317 -30.35 24.50 31.98
N TYR A 318 -31.21 23.79 31.26
CA TYR A 318 -31.76 22.52 31.73
C TYR A 318 -31.48 21.39 30.74
N PRO A 319 -31.30 20.15 31.24
CA PRO A 319 -31.20 18.96 30.43
C PRO A 319 -32.41 18.72 29.54
N ILE A 320 -32.20 18.13 28.36
CA ILE A 320 -33.30 17.72 27.47
C ILE A 320 -33.71 16.30 27.86
N LYS A 321 -35.00 16.12 28.18
CA LYS A 321 -35.60 14.80 28.44
C LYS A 321 -36.37 14.35 27.19
N GLU A 322 -36.05 13.14 26.70
CA GLU A 322 -36.76 12.50 25.60
C GLU A 322 -37.01 11.03 25.94
N GLY A 323 -38.24 10.73 26.41
CA GLY A 323 -38.58 9.44 26.96
C GLY A 323 -37.70 9.07 28.17
N LYS A 324 -36.99 7.98 28.08
CA LYS A 324 -36.04 7.53 29.10
C LYS A 324 -34.64 8.15 28.99
N TYR A 325 -34.38 8.93 27.98
CA TYR A 325 -33.07 9.50 27.73
C TYR A 325 -32.98 10.91 28.29
N ILE A 326 -31.81 11.25 28.83
CA ILE A 326 -31.50 12.57 29.37
C ILE A 326 -30.20 13.05 28.68
N ILE A 327 -30.28 14.20 27.99
CA ILE A 327 -29.13 14.84 27.34
C ILE A 327 -28.62 15.94 28.25
N ASN A 328 -27.36 15.80 28.68
CA ASN A 328 -26.66 16.75 29.55
C ASN A 328 -25.41 17.27 28.87
N ASP A 329 -24.97 18.46 29.27
CA ASP A 329 -23.64 18.95 28.96
C ASP A 329 -22.59 18.27 29.86
N PHE A 330 -21.42 17.98 29.30
CA PHE A 330 -20.30 17.41 30.08
C PHE A 330 -19.78 18.37 31.16
N ARG A 331 -19.86 19.68 30.90
CA ARG A 331 -19.52 20.77 31.84
C ARG A 331 -20.60 21.82 31.75
N PRO A 332 -21.76 21.64 32.40
CA PRO A 332 -22.90 22.51 32.28
C PRO A 332 -22.56 23.93 32.76
N LYS A 333 -23.03 24.93 32.04
CA LYS A 333 -22.90 26.34 32.41
C LYS A 333 -24.16 26.87 33.13
N ASN A 334 -25.26 26.10 33.02
CA ASN A 334 -26.56 26.39 33.62
C ASN A 334 -27.09 27.80 33.30
N ARG A 335 -26.84 28.29 32.10
CA ARG A 335 -27.30 29.59 31.60
C ARG A 335 -27.59 29.52 30.10
N ASN A 336 -28.24 30.51 29.59
CA ASN A 336 -28.40 30.70 28.15
C ASN A 336 -27.04 30.93 27.49
N MET A 337 -26.83 30.38 26.29
CA MET A 337 -25.58 30.52 25.53
C MET A 337 -25.85 31.03 24.12
N THR A 338 -24.99 31.91 23.64
CA THR A 338 -24.92 32.30 22.23
C THR A 338 -24.36 31.15 21.38
N ILE A 339 -24.57 31.19 20.06
CA ILE A 339 -24.03 30.20 19.13
C ILE A 339 -22.50 30.03 19.28
N PRO A 340 -21.67 31.10 19.37
CA PRO A 340 -20.24 30.97 19.65
C PRO A 340 -19.93 30.29 20.99
N GLU A 341 -20.71 30.58 22.03
CA GLU A 341 -20.51 29.93 23.34
C GLU A 341 -20.86 28.44 23.30
N ILE A 342 -21.93 28.05 22.59
CA ILE A 342 -22.27 26.64 22.37
C ILE A 342 -21.11 25.91 21.70
N PHE A 343 -20.49 26.50 20.69
CA PHE A 343 -19.31 25.95 20.00
C PHE A 343 -18.09 25.87 20.92
N ARG A 344 -17.76 27.00 21.59
CA ARG A 344 -16.60 27.16 22.47
C ARG A 344 -16.63 26.20 23.67
N TYR A 345 -17.78 26.14 24.37
CA TYR A 345 -17.96 25.28 25.54
C TYR A 345 -18.43 23.88 25.18
N SER A 346 -18.69 23.63 23.89
CA SER A 346 -19.11 22.33 23.38
C SER A 346 -20.39 21.81 24.01
N SER A 347 -21.47 22.65 24.10
CA SER A 347 -22.74 22.29 24.70
C SER A 347 -23.46 21.23 23.85
N ASN A 348 -23.83 20.09 24.46
CA ASN A 348 -24.69 19.06 23.86
C ASN A 348 -26.13 19.57 23.76
N ILE A 349 -26.58 20.24 24.82
CA ILE A 349 -27.94 20.79 24.92
C ILE A 349 -28.15 21.84 23.81
N GLY A 350 -27.17 22.73 23.63
CA GLY A 350 -27.26 23.76 22.57
C GLY A 350 -27.30 23.16 21.18
N ALA A 351 -26.41 22.19 20.87
CA ALA A 351 -26.41 21.51 19.57
C ALA A 351 -27.73 20.73 19.34
N ALA A 352 -28.21 20.00 20.34
CA ALA A 352 -29.47 19.26 20.23
C ALA A 352 -30.67 20.18 19.96
N LYS A 353 -30.74 21.34 20.61
CA LYS A 353 -31.81 22.33 20.38
C LYS A 353 -31.76 22.97 18.99
N ILE A 354 -30.55 23.21 18.46
CA ILE A 354 -30.38 23.67 17.07
C ILE A 354 -30.91 22.61 16.09
N ALA A 355 -30.53 21.35 16.26
CA ALA A 355 -31.00 20.27 15.39
C ALA A 355 -32.52 20.01 15.52
N ASP A 356 -33.06 20.13 16.72
CA ASP A 356 -34.48 19.97 17.00
C ASP A 356 -35.33 21.06 16.33
N ALA A 357 -34.86 22.29 16.36
CA ALA A 357 -35.52 23.43 15.71
C ALA A 357 -35.59 23.28 14.18
N LEU A 358 -34.60 22.65 13.55
CA LEU A 358 -34.60 22.38 12.12
C LEU A 358 -35.41 21.15 11.72
N GLY A 359 -35.53 20.20 12.65
CA GLY A 359 -36.27 18.96 12.47
C GLY A 359 -35.44 17.84 11.83
N ILE A 360 -36.03 16.65 11.83
CA ILE A 360 -35.35 15.42 11.44
C ILE A 360 -34.95 15.41 9.98
N GLN A 361 -35.84 15.84 9.09
CA GLN A 361 -35.61 15.74 7.64
C GLN A 361 -34.49 16.67 7.19
N GLU A 362 -34.53 17.94 7.62
CA GLU A 362 -33.50 18.93 7.27
C GLU A 362 -32.12 18.48 7.80
N HIS A 363 -32.08 17.95 9.04
CA HIS A 363 -30.84 17.43 9.61
C HIS A 363 -30.27 16.26 8.78
N LYS A 364 -31.12 15.32 8.39
CA LYS A 364 -30.72 14.18 7.57
C LYS A 364 -30.25 14.63 6.17
N ASP A 365 -30.99 15.52 5.53
CA ASP A 365 -30.66 16.02 4.19
C ASP A 365 -29.36 16.83 4.20
N PHE A 366 -29.12 17.61 5.24
CA PHE A 366 -27.87 18.34 5.42
C PHE A 366 -26.66 17.43 5.58
N LEU A 367 -26.76 16.39 6.42
CA LEU A 367 -25.67 15.41 6.59
C LEU A 367 -25.43 14.60 5.31
N ASN A 368 -26.50 14.26 4.58
CA ASN A 368 -26.39 13.62 3.28
C ASN A 368 -25.73 14.52 2.23
N LYS A 369 -26.09 15.80 2.20
CA LYS A 369 -25.49 16.81 1.33
C LYS A 369 -23.98 16.95 1.57
N LEU A 370 -23.53 16.81 2.81
CA LEU A 370 -22.11 16.78 3.19
C LEU A 370 -21.41 15.42 2.94
N GLY A 371 -22.12 14.42 2.42
CA GLY A 371 -21.57 13.09 2.17
C GLY A 371 -21.36 12.23 3.43
N LEU A 372 -21.93 12.62 4.58
CA LEU A 372 -21.74 11.91 5.85
C LEU A 372 -22.63 10.67 6.01
N LEU A 373 -23.60 10.46 5.11
CA LEU A 373 -24.51 9.32 5.11
C LEU A 373 -24.28 8.33 3.97
N SER A 374 -23.25 8.53 3.15
CA SER A 374 -22.90 7.66 2.03
C SER A 374 -21.41 7.30 2.06
N LYS A 375 -21.06 6.17 1.45
CA LYS A 375 -19.67 5.75 1.29
C LYS A 375 -18.87 6.81 0.54
N THR A 376 -17.65 7.06 1.01
CA THR A 376 -16.70 7.93 0.32
C THR A 376 -16.10 7.21 -0.88
N ASP A 377 -16.12 7.84 -2.03
CA ASP A 377 -15.46 7.34 -3.24
C ASP A 377 -14.02 7.86 -3.29
N THR A 378 -13.07 6.95 -3.40
CA THR A 378 -11.63 7.21 -3.56
C THR A 378 -10.99 6.04 -4.30
N GLU A 379 -9.69 6.16 -4.63
CA GLU A 379 -8.90 5.10 -5.24
C GLU A 379 -8.67 3.90 -4.30
N LEU A 380 -8.86 4.07 -2.98
CA LEU A 380 -8.73 2.94 -2.06
C LEU A 380 -9.97 2.05 -2.11
N PRO A 381 -9.81 0.73 -2.30
CA PRO A 381 -10.91 -0.21 -2.19
C PRO A 381 -11.41 -0.41 -0.75
N GLU A 382 -10.54 -0.17 0.25
CA GLU A 382 -10.83 -0.34 1.68
C GLU A 382 -11.47 0.93 2.26
N VAL A 383 -12.71 1.21 1.89
CA VAL A 383 -13.55 2.29 2.46
C VAL A 383 -14.82 1.69 3.02
N LYS A 384 -15.19 2.07 4.24
CA LYS A 384 -16.38 1.57 4.94
C LYS A 384 -17.55 2.53 4.79
N ASP A 385 -18.75 1.96 4.68
CA ASP A 385 -19.99 2.71 4.77
C ASP A 385 -20.21 3.28 6.18
N PRO A 386 -20.79 4.49 6.31
CA PRO A 386 -21.19 5.02 7.60
C PRO A 386 -22.31 4.15 8.20
N SER A 387 -22.42 4.19 9.53
CA SER A 387 -23.47 3.47 10.25
C SER A 387 -24.36 4.45 11.01
N TYR A 388 -25.67 4.39 10.74
CA TYR A 388 -26.67 5.22 11.38
C TYR A 388 -28.02 4.51 11.46
N PRO A 389 -28.98 4.98 12.30
CA PRO A 389 -30.28 4.34 12.46
C PRO A 389 -31.09 4.33 11.16
N SER A 390 -31.60 3.16 10.75
CA SER A 390 -32.46 3.04 9.56
C SER A 390 -33.76 3.84 9.67
N LYS A 391 -34.39 3.82 10.86
CA LYS A 391 -35.55 4.63 11.22
C LYS A 391 -35.10 5.79 12.11
N TRP A 392 -35.02 6.98 11.52
CA TRP A 392 -34.57 8.16 12.23
C TRP A 392 -35.70 8.76 13.06
N LYS A 393 -35.55 8.80 14.38
CA LYS A 393 -36.47 9.39 15.33
C LYS A 393 -35.89 10.69 15.88
N ARG A 394 -36.71 11.50 16.58
CA ARG A 394 -36.28 12.75 17.20
C ARG A 394 -35.05 12.55 18.10
N ILE A 395 -35.05 11.53 18.97
CA ILE A 395 -33.88 11.23 19.81
C ILE A 395 -32.61 11.02 19.02
N HIS A 396 -32.68 10.38 17.84
CA HIS A 396 -31.51 10.17 16.98
C HIS A 396 -31.00 11.51 16.43
N SER A 397 -31.88 12.41 15.99
CA SER A 397 -31.48 13.75 15.56
C SER A 397 -30.82 14.53 16.69
N LEU A 398 -31.39 14.49 17.89
CA LEU A 398 -30.82 15.13 19.07
C LEU A 398 -29.41 14.60 19.37
N THR A 399 -29.19 13.27 19.38
CA THR A 399 -27.89 12.69 19.73
C THR A 399 -26.86 12.84 18.61
N ILE A 400 -27.26 12.71 17.35
CA ILE A 400 -26.35 12.88 16.18
C ILE A 400 -25.84 14.32 16.11
N SER A 401 -26.61 15.31 16.55
CA SER A 401 -26.20 16.71 16.55
C SER A 401 -24.89 16.97 17.31
N PHE A 402 -24.56 16.12 18.29
CA PHE A 402 -23.29 16.20 19.03
C PHE A 402 -22.42 14.96 18.85
N GLY A 403 -22.72 14.12 17.81
CA GLY A 403 -21.86 13.06 17.31
C GLY A 403 -22.03 11.69 17.97
N HIS A 404 -23.23 11.36 18.48
CA HIS A 404 -23.58 10.04 18.98
C HIS A 404 -24.72 9.43 18.16
N GLY A 405 -24.62 8.14 17.84
CA GLY A 405 -25.63 7.42 17.04
C GLY A 405 -25.43 7.49 15.52
N LEU A 406 -24.39 8.15 15.06
CA LEU A 406 -23.86 8.10 13.70
C LEU A 406 -22.36 7.85 13.76
N SER A 407 -21.91 6.77 13.13
CA SER A 407 -20.49 6.44 12.99
C SER A 407 -20.04 6.66 11.56
N THR A 408 -18.95 7.40 11.39
CA THR A 408 -18.34 7.74 10.11
C THR A 408 -16.87 7.36 10.11
N THR A 409 -16.26 7.24 8.93
CA THR A 409 -14.81 7.14 8.87
C THR A 409 -14.15 8.48 9.16
N PRO A 410 -12.94 8.51 9.73
CA PRO A 410 -12.16 9.74 9.87
C PRO A 410 -11.97 10.47 8.53
N LEU A 411 -11.71 9.73 7.45
CA LEU A 411 -11.58 10.28 6.10
C LEU A 411 -12.85 11.01 5.66
N GLN A 412 -14.00 10.37 5.80
CA GLN A 412 -15.31 10.94 5.45
C GLN A 412 -15.60 12.23 6.22
N THR A 413 -15.31 12.21 7.53
CA THR A 413 -15.49 13.40 8.39
C THR A 413 -14.55 14.54 7.99
N ALA A 414 -13.31 14.25 7.61
CA ALA A 414 -12.33 15.25 7.18
C ALA A 414 -12.74 15.91 5.84
N ILE A 415 -13.27 15.13 4.90
CA ILE A 415 -13.80 15.63 3.62
C ILE A 415 -14.98 16.59 3.86
N ALA A 416 -15.94 16.18 4.69
CA ALA A 416 -17.07 17.05 5.05
C ALA A 416 -16.61 18.32 5.78
N ALA A 417 -15.59 18.23 6.64
CA ALA A 417 -15.04 19.37 7.35
C ALA A 417 -14.29 20.35 6.42
N ALA A 418 -13.69 19.88 5.34
CA ALA A 418 -13.08 20.76 4.34
C ALA A 418 -14.12 21.72 3.72
N ALA A 419 -15.35 21.27 3.50
CA ALA A 419 -16.43 22.12 3.00
C ALA A 419 -16.84 23.24 3.96
N LEU A 420 -16.61 23.08 5.27
CA LEU A 420 -16.88 24.14 6.26
C LEU A 420 -15.95 25.36 6.10
N VAL A 421 -14.84 25.23 5.35
CA VAL A 421 -13.79 26.26 5.33
C VAL A 421 -13.31 26.68 3.94
N ASN A 422 -13.59 25.91 2.88
CA ASN A 422 -13.10 26.14 1.53
C ASN A 422 -14.07 26.95 0.61
N GLY A 423 -15.03 27.67 1.16
CA GLY A 423 -16.04 28.37 0.39
C GLY A 423 -17.39 27.64 0.30
N GLY A 424 -17.51 26.48 0.96
CA GLY A 424 -18.74 25.68 0.97
C GLY A 424 -18.79 24.61 -0.12
N HIS A 425 -17.66 24.21 -0.64
CA HIS A 425 -17.53 23.23 -1.72
C HIS A 425 -17.16 21.84 -1.17
N LEU A 426 -18.00 20.86 -1.42
CA LEU A 426 -17.65 19.47 -1.18
C LEU A 426 -16.87 18.95 -2.40
N ILE A 427 -15.57 18.70 -2.22
CA ILE A 427 -14.65 18.21 -3.24
C ILE A 427 -14.36 16.75 -2.93
N PRO A 428 -14.53 15.81 -3.89
CA PRO A 428 -14.18 14.41 -3.68
C PRO A 428 -12.69 14.27 -3.34
N ALA A 429 -12.37 13.47 -2.33
CA ALA A 429 -10.97 13.19 -1.99
C ALA A 429 -10.29 12.32 -3.04
N THR A 430 -8.97 12.46 -3.18
CA THR A 430 -8.17 11.67 -4.11
C THR A 430 -6.75 11.46 -3.59
N PHE A 431 -6.17 10.32 -3.93
CA PHE A 431 -4.75 10.02 -3.76
C PHE A 431 -3.92 10.39 -5.00
N MET A 432 -4.55 10.85 -6.08
CA MET A 432 -3.85 11.32 -7.28
C MET A 432 -3.59 12.81 -7.20
N VAL A 433 -2.47 13.25 -7.80
CA VAL A 433 -2.19 14.68 -7.95
C VAL A 433 -3.26 15.31 -8.84
N ARG A 434 -3.87 16.38 -8.36
CA ARG A 434 -4.99 17.05 -9.03
C ARG A 434 -4.85 18.57 -8.97
N SER A 435 -5.06 19.23 -10.10
CA SER A 435 -5.08 20.70 -10.17
C SER A 435 -6.34 21.28 -9.52
N ARG A 436 -6.28 22.55 -9.09
CA ARG A 436 -7.44 23.28 -8.56
C ARG A 436 -8.59 23.35 -9.59
N LYS A 437 -8.29 23.56 -10.87
CA LYS A 437 -9.28 23.61 -11.94
C LYS A 437 -10.05 22.29 -12.13
N GLU A 438 -9.36 21.16 -12.00
CA GLU A 438 -9.99 19.84 -12.04
C GLU A 438 -10.86 19.60 -10.79
N ALA A 439 -10.37 19.99 -9.63
CA ALA A 439 -11.13 19.89 -8.39
C ALA A 439 -12.43 20.73 -8.41
N GLU A 440 -12.36 21.95 -8.95
CA GLU A 440 -13.53 22.84 -9.13
C GLU A 440 -14.62 22.20 -9.98
N LYS A 441 -14.24 21.51 -11.09
CA LYS A 441 -15.21 20.80 -11.95
C LYS A 441 -15.93 19.64 -11.25
N LEU A 442 -15.26 19.00 -10.29
CA LEU A 442 -15.80 17.87 -9.53
C LEU A 442 -16.53 18.32 -8.25
N SER A 443 -16.37 19.59 -7.87
CA SER A 443 -16.94 20.13 -6.65
C SER A 443 -18.44 20.35 -6.76
N ARG A 444 -19.14 20.25 -5.62
CA ARG A 444 -20.52 20.68 -5.50
C ARG A 444 -20.67 21.63 -4.33
N THR A 445 -21.41 22.74 -4.52
CA THR A 445 -21.70 23.71 -3.47
C THR A 445 -22.67 23.10 -2.47
N VAL A 446 -22.26 23.03 -1.20
CA VAL A 446 -23.05 22.47 -0.10
C VAL A 446 -23.36 23.46 1.01
N LEU A 447 -22.64 24.60 1.06
CA LEU A 447 -22.84 25.66 2.05
C LEU A 447 -22.74 27.05 1.40
N LYS A 448 -23.39 28.03 2.01
CA LYS A 448 -23.24 29.42 1.64
C LYS A 448 -21.88 29.96 2.08
N SER A 449 -21.27 30.85 1.28
CA SER A 449 -19.98 31.48 1.65
C SER A 449 -20.06 32.30 2.95
N SER A 450 -21.24 32.89 3.27
CA SER A 450 -21.49 33.55 4.54
C SER A 450 -21.37 32.61 5.74
N THR A 451 -21.93 31.39 5.62
CA THR A 451 -21.84 30.33 6.64
C THR A 451 -20.39 29.93 6.85
N VAL A 452 -19.64 29.75 5.77
CA VAL A 452 -18.21 29.38 5.84
C VAL A 452 -17.37 30.43 6.57
N LYS A 453 -17.60 31.73 6.32
CA LYS A 453 -16.89 32.80 7.04
C LYS A 453 -17.14 32.71 8.56
N ILE A 454 -18.38 32.45 8.96
CA ILE A 454 -18.75 32.28 10.37
C ILE A 454 -18.08 31.02 10.94
N MET A 455 -18.11 29.89 10.21
CA MET A 455 -17.49 28.63 10.68
C MET A 455 -15.98 28.74 10.87
N ARG A 456 -15.27 29.49 10.01
CA ARG A 456 -13.83 29.77 10.20
C ARG A 456 -13.59 30.51 11.53
N SER A 457 -14.41 31.56 11.85
CA SER A 457 -14.31 32.28 13.11
C SER A 457 -14.57 31.37 14.32
N LEU A 458 -15.61 30.53 14.27
CA LEU A 458 -15.93 29.58 15.35
C LEU A 458 -14.84 28.54 15.57
N LEU A 459 -14.27 28.00 14.50
CA LEU A 459 -13.15 27.05 14.58
C LEU A 459 -11.91 27.72 15.19
N ARG A 460 -11.65 29.01 14.88
CA ARG A 460 -10.56 29.77 15.51
C ARG A 460 -10.79 29.90 17.02
N GLU A 461 -12.00 30.26 17.44
CA GLU A 461 -12.40 30.32 18.85
C GLU A 461 -12.23 28.97 19.57
N GLY A 462 -12.44 27.86 18.90
CA GLY A 462 -12.22 26.52 19.43
C GLY A 462 -10.79 26.25 19.88
N VAL A 463 -9.80 26.94 19.27
CA VAL A 463 -8.39 26.82 19.62
C VAL A 463 -7.93 27.96 20.56
N ILE A 464 -8.39 29.19 20.38
CA ILE A 464 -7.96 30.31 21.23
C ILE A 464 -8.56 30.18 22.64
N GLY A 465 -9.87 30.01 22.74
CA GLY A 465 -10.59 30.02 24.01
C GLY A 465 -11.31 28.73 24.38
N GLY A 466 -11.25 27.72 23.51
CA GLY A 466 -11.97 26.46 23.66
C GLY A 466 -11.10 25.30 24.17
N SER A 467 -11.66 24.10 24.03
CA SER A 467 -10.99 22.84 24.46
C SER A 467 -9.79 22.44 23.59
N GLY A 468 -9.61 23.07 22.42
CA GLY A 468 -8.52 22.81 21.48
C GLY A 468 -7.25 23.66 21.71
N LYS A 469 -7.15 24.45 22.79
CA LYS A 469 -6.06 25.40 23.04
C LYS A 469 -4.64 24.82 22.95
N ARG A 470 -4.48 23.53 23.22
CA ARG A 470 -3.18 22.85 23.12
C ARG A 470 -2.74 22.54 21.69
N ALA A 471 -3.63 22.76 20.70
CA ALA A 471 -3.27 22.69 19.29
C ALA A 471 -2.80 24.04 18.73
N PHE A 472 -2.70 25.08 19.56
CA PHE A 472 -2.18 26.38 19.15
C PHE A 472 -0.73 26.25 18.69
N VAL A 473 -0.41 26.79 17.53
CA VAL A 473 0.94 26.87 16.97
C VAL A 473 1.18 28.33 16.55
N ALA A 474 2.17 28.97 17.16
CA ALA A 474 2.52 30.34 16.82
C ALA A 474 2.83 30.47 15.32
N GLY A 475 2.28 31.48 14.69
CA GLY A 475 2.47 31.77 13.27
C GLY A 475 1.58 31.00 12.29
N PHE A 476 0.86 29.94 12.71
CA PHE A 476 0.09 29.11 11.76
C PHE A 476 -1.43 29.20 11.90
N GLU A 477 -1.93 30.11 12.74
CA GLU A 477 -3.35 30.44 12.87
C GLU A 477 -4.30 29.23 12.86
N VAL A 478 -4.03 28.24 13.71
CA VAL A 478 -4.82 27.00 13.78
C VAL A 478 -6.24 27.29 14.30
N GLY A 479 -7.25 26.79 13.58
CA GLY A 479 -8.63 26.64 14.03
C GLY A 479 -8.95 25.16 14.26
N GLY A 480 -9.94 24.83 15.10
CA GLY A 480 -10.25 23.42 15.28
C GLY A 480 -11.35 23.10 16.30
N LYS A 481 -11.69 21.81 16.40
CA LYS A 481 -12.69 21.27 17.31
C LYS A 481 -12.26 19.93 17.88
N THR A 482 -12.36 19.76 19.19
CA THR A 482 -12.18 18.47 19.88
C THR A 482 -13.42 17.61 19.75
N GLY A 483 -13.22 16.30 19.62
CA GLY A 483 -14.24 15.27 19.78
C GLY A 483 -13.81 14.28 20.86
N THR A 484 -14.72 13.93 21.74
CA THR A 484 -14.55 12.85 22.71
C THR A 484 -15.87 12.11 22.76
N ALA A 485 -15.85 10.84 22.37
CA ALA A 485 -17.03 9.98 22.37
C ALA A 485 -16.75 8.73 23.21
N GLN A 486 -17.72 8.27 23.96
CA GLN A 486 -17.65 6.99 24.65
C GLN A 486 -17.82 5.85 23.65
N LYS A 487 -17.01 4.81 23.76
CA LYS A 487 -17.14 3.63 22.89
C LYS A 487 -18.36 2.79 23.27
N VAL A 488 -19.03 2.26 22.26
CA VAL A 488 -20.11 1.31 22.46
C VAL A 488 -19.51 -0.09 22.58
N VAL A 489 -19.63 -0.69 23.75
CA VAL A 489 -19.21 -2.07 24.05
C VAL A 489 -20.44 -2.89 24.45
N LYS A 490 -20.69 -4.01 23.79
CA LYS A 490 -21.87 -4.87 24.06
C LYS A 490 -23.20 -4.09 24.07
N LYS A 491 -23.38 -3.18 23.09
CA LYS A 491 -24.58 -2.32 22.92
C LYS A 491 -24.81 -1.30 24.06
N ARG A 492 -23.79 -0.97 24.84
CA ARG A 492 -23.84 0.07 25.89
C ARG A 492 -22.62 0.97 25.79
N TYR A 493 -22.78 2.25 26.13
CA TYR A 493 -21.65 3.18 26.23
C TYR A 493 -20.75 2.81 27.41
N SER A 494 -19.47 2.64 27.14
CA SER A 494 -18.44 2.41 28.15
C SER A 494 -18.14 3.69 28.90
N LYS A 495 -17.97 3.62 30.23
CA LYS A 495 -17.48 4.76 31.02
C LYS A 495 -15.97 4.94 30.98
N GLU A 496 -15.25 3.90 30.56
CA GLU A 496 -13.78 3.82 30.62
C GLU A 496 -13.12 4.00 29.25
N LEU A 497 -13.78 3.55 28.18
CA LEU A 497 -13.21 3.55 26.84
C LEU A 497 -13.77 4.71 26.01
N ASN A 498 -12.87 5.58 25.58
CA ASN A 498 -13.20 6.75 24.79
C ASN A 498 -12.50 6.72 23.44
N PHE A 499 -13.16 7.26 22.42
CA PHE A 499 -12.57 7.63 21.17
C PHE A 499 -12.32 9.15 21.20
N ASN A 500 -11.05 9.54 21.16
CA ASN A 500 -10.63 10.94 21.19
C ASN A 500 -10.20 11.39 19.80
N SER A 501 -10.74 12.48 19.31
CA SER A 501 -10.45 13.03 17.99
C SER A 501 -10.26 14.54 18.02
N PHE A 502 -9.49 15.08 17.08
CA PHE A 502 -9.31 16.51 16.91
C PHE A 502 -9.29 16.86 15.42
N LEU A 503 -10.19 17.75 15.06
CA LEU A 503 -10.25 18.39 13.75
C LEU A 503 -9.51 19.72 13.81
N ALA A 504 -8.51 19.91 12.96
CA ALA A 504 -7.79 21.16 12.79
C ALA A 504 -7.89 21.67 11.36
N VAL A 505 -7.82 22.98 11.22
CA VAL A 505 -7.71 23.70 9.94
C VAL A 505 -6.57 24.70 10.06
N PHE A 506 -5.69 24.77 9.07
CA PHE A 506 -4.60 25.75 9.06
C PHE A 506 -4.17 26.17 7.65
N PRO A 507 -3.79 27.43 7.44
CA PRO A 507 -4.17 28.58 8.26
C PRO A 507 -5.69 28.78 8.25
N ILE A 508 -6.29 29.27 9.34
CA ILE A 508 -7.75 29.44 9.39
C ILE A 508 -8.23 30.68 8.62
N THR A 509 -7.37 31.68 8.46
CA THR A 509 -7.65 32.90 7.69
C THR A 509 -7.69 32.67 6.19
N ASP A 510 -6.79 31.79 5.68
CA ASP A 510 -6.78 31.30 4.30
C ASP A 510 -6.62 29.77 4.31
N PRO A 511 -7.71 29.01 4.51
CA PRO A 511 -7.63 27.59 4.74
C PRO A 511 -6.99 26.83 3.58
N GLN A 512 -5.90 26.10 3.87
CA GLN A 512 -5.20 25.26 2.92
C GLN A 512 -5.34 23.78 3.26
N TYR A 513 -5.29 23.44 4.56
CA TYR A 513 -5.31 22.05 5.00
C TYR A 513 -6.29 21.81 6.14
N VAL A 514 -6.96 20.66 6.06
CA VAL A 514 -7.68 20.03 7.17
C VAL A 514 -6.85 18.87 7.68
N VAL A 515 -6.73 18.76 9.00
CA VAL A 515 -6.13 17.62 9.71
C VAL A 515 -7.18 17.02 10.62
N LEU A 516 -7.47 15.75 10.46
CA LEU A 516 -8.26 14.99 11.43
C LEU A 516 -7.39 13.89 12.00
N SER A 517 -7.17 13.93 13.32
CA SER A 517 -6.44 12.90 14.05
C SER A 517 -7.29 12.30 15.14
N PHE A 518 -7.03 11.03 15.47
CA PHE A 518 -7.72 10.33 16.55
C PHE A 518 -6.79 9.42 17.33
N MET A 519 -7.21 9.08 18.54
CA MET A 519 -6.69 8.00 19.38
C MET A 519 -7.87 7.19 19.93
N ASP A 520 -7.81 5.89 19.76
CA ASP A 520 -8.82 4.97 20.27
C ASP A 520 -8.38 4.40 21.61
N SER A 521 -9.29 4.44 22.59
CA SER A 521 -9.11 3.88 23.94
C SER A 521 -7.80 4.30 24.64
N PRO A 522 -7.39 5.60 24.60
CA PRO A 522 -6.18 6.03 25.29
C PRO A 522 -6.31 5.89 26.80
N LYS A 523 -5.23 5.46 27.48
CA LYS A 523 -5.18 5.23 28.95
C LYS A 523 -3.95 5.93 29.55
N ILE A 524 -4.11 6.49 30.75
CA ILE A 524 -2.98 6.89 31.63
C ILE A 524 -3.24 6.30 33.02
N LYS A 525 -2.18 5.91 33.71
CA LYS A 525 -2.23 5.25 35.03
C LYS A 525 -2.96 6.06 36.12
N GLU A 526 -3.02 7.38 35.98
CA GLU A 526 -3.48 8.27 37.08
C GLU A 526 -4.80 9.02 36.78
N ASN A 527 -5.36 8.94 35.57
CA ASN A 527 -6.53 9.76 35.24
C ASN A 527 -7.40 9.11 34.17
N ASN A 528 -8.54 8.54 34.56
CA ASN A 528 -9.48 7.84 33.67
C ASN A 528 -10.25 8.78 32.70
N GLN A 529 -10.05 10.11 32.76
CA GLN A 529 -10.78 11.07 31.93
C GLN A 529 -9.87 11.79 30.91
N LEU A 530 -9.18 11.02 30.08
CA LEU A 530 -8.44 11.59 28.95
C LEU A 530 -9.39 12.12 27.90
N THR A 531 -9.44 13.45 27.73
CA THR A 531 -10.15 14.11 26.64
C THR A 531 -9.22 14.40 25.47
N ALA A 532 -9.78 14.56 24.27
CA ALA A 532 -9.02 14.92 23.07
C ALA A 532 -8.18 16.20 23.21
N GLY A 533 -8.61 17.16 24.04
CA GLY A 533 -7.85 18.36 24.34
C GLY A 533 -6.53 18.12 25.09
N ILE A 534 -6.38 16.95 25.74
CA ILE A 534 -5.19 16.57 26.51
C ILE A 534 -4.18 15.78 25.67
N ASN A 535 -4.66 14.87 24.80
CA ASN A 535 -3.82 13.95 24.04
C ASN A 535 -3.75 14.25 22.54
N VAL A 536 -4.89 14.34 21.84
CA VAL A 536 -4.90 14.50 20.37
C VAL A 536 -4.60 15.94 19.93
N ALA A 537 -5.15 16.96 20.61
CA ALA A 537 -4.92 18.35 20.23
C ALA A 537 -3.44 18.75 20.25
N PRO A 538 -2.64 18.47 21.30
CA PRO A 538 -1.20 18.77 21.30
C PRO A 538 -0.42 17.98 20.27
N MET A 539 -0.82 16.73 19.97
CA MET A 539 -0.23 15.93 18.89
C MET A 539 -0.45 16.59 17.53
N VAL A 540 -1.66 17.04 17.24
CA VAL A 540 -1.97 17.77 15.99
C VAL A 540 -1.22 19.10 15.93
N GLY A 541 -1.08 19.83 17.03
CA GLY A 541 -0.22 21.01 17.10
C GLY A 541 1.25 20.69 16.74
N SER A 542 1.75 19.55 17.15
CA SER A 542 3.11 19.07 16.79
C SER A 542 3.20 18.67 15.31
N ILE A 543 2.17 18.02 14.76
CA ILE A 543 2.09 17.71 13.32
C ILE A 543 2.16 19.01 12.51
N ILE A 544 1.31 19.98 12.82
CA ILE A 544 1.28 21.27 12.09
C ILE A 544 2.62 22.00 12.21
N ARG A 545 3.20 22.09 13.40
CA ARG A 545 4.48 22.77 13.63
C ARG A 545 5.61 22.19 12.78
N ARG A 546 5.65 20.86 12.62
CA ARG A 546 6.71 20.16 11.89
C ARG A 546 6.47 20.08 10.38
N SER A 547 5.21 20.13 9.92
CA SER A 547 4.86 19.91 8.51
C SER A 547 4.45 21.18 7.75
N ALA A 548 3.97 22.23 8.42
CA ALA A 548 3.37 23.39 7.74
C ALA A 548 4.32 24.06 6.73
N SER A 549 5.60 24.25 7.07
CA SER A 549 6.58 24.83 6.15
C SER A 549 6.88 23.94 4.96
N MET A 550 6.89 22.62 5.13
CA MET A 550 7.06 21.65 4.04
C MET A 550 5.88 21.68 3.07
N LEU A 551 4.70 22.00 3.58
CA LEU A 551 3.47 22.17 2.82
C LEU A 551 3.33 23.57 2.18
N GLY A 552 4.35 24.42 2.30
CA GLY A 552 4.36 25.76 1.72
C GLY A 552 3.55 26.79 2.51
N VAL A 553 3.06 26.45 3.71
CA VAL A 553 2.33 27.39 4.58
C VAL A 553 3.34 28.34 5.24
N LYS A 554 3.23 29.62 4.94
CA LYS A 554 4.09 30.65 5.52
C LYS A 554 3.60 31.05 6.92
N PRO A 555 4.47 31.13 7.92
CA PRO A 555 4.08 31.61 9.23
C PRO A 555 3.73 33.12 9.18
N VAL A 556 2.63 33.49 9.83
CA VAL A 556 2.21 34.89 10.01
C VAL A 556 2.38 35.26 11.47
N PHE A 557 3.33 36.12 11.76
CA PHE A 557 3.50 36.69 13.10
C PHE A 557 2.81 38.07 13.10
N LEU A 558 1.70 38.17 13.83
CA LEU A 558 1.11 39.48 14.10
C LEU A 558 2.13 40.29 14.90
N ARG A 559 2.55 41.42 14.36
CA ARG A 559 3.39 42.41 15.06
C ARG A 559 2.63 43.05 16.19
#